data_1a457978cc71f0308c061ae50ac84873
#
_entry.id   1a457978cc71f0308c061ae50ac84873
#
_cell.length_a   1.000
_cell.length_b   1.000
_cell.length_c   1.000
_cell.angle_alpha   90.00
_cell.angle_beta   90.00
_cell.angle_gamma   90.00
#
_symmetry.space_group_name_H-M   'P 1'
#
loop_
_entity.id
_entity.type
_entity.pdbx_description
1 polymer ?
#
loop_
_entity_poly.entity_id
_entity_poly.type
_entity_poly.pdbx_seq_one_letter_code
_entity_poly.pdbx_strand_id
1 'polypeptide(L)'
;MKSGLLEFHVSVTANPTPVEVRESILAEPGFGKYHTDHMVSIDYTVDAGWHNARVMPYGPIELDPSAVVLHYAQEVFEGLKAYRWTDGEIVSFRPEANAARMRASARRLAIPELPDELFIESLRQLIAVDGAWVPAPGGEESLYLRPFIFATEPGLGVRPANEYRCLVMASPAGAYFKGGIKPVSVWLSTEYVRACPGGTGAAKFGGNYAASLVAQAQAADNGCDQVVWLDAAERRYVEEMGGMNLFFVFGTGGSARLVTPELSGSLLPGITRDSLLQLATDAGFAVEERKIDVGEWQKKAAAGEITEVFACGTAAVITPVSHVKSADGEFTIADGSPGEVTMALRDTLTGIQRGTFADTHGWMARLD
;
A
#
# COMPACT_ATOMS: atom_id res chain seq x y z
N MET A 1 27.82 -8.29 -18.22
CA MET A 1 27.75 -9.04 -16.95
C MET A 1 26.61 -10.04 -17.06
N LYS A 2 26.83 -11.32 -16.75
CA LYS A 2 25.78 -12.35 -16.82
C LYS A 2 24.68 -11.97 -15.81
N SER A 3 23.45 -11.76 -16.28
CA SER A 3 22.25 -11.62 -15.43
C SER A 3 21.89 -13.02 -14.89
N GLY A 4 22.64 -13.50 -13.93
CA GLY A 4 22.22 -14.66 -13.14
C GLY A 4 21.46 -14.14 -11.94
N LEU A 5 20.22 -14.58 -11.73
CA LEU A 5 19.53 -14.43 -10.45
C LEU A 5 20.46 -14.93 -9.33
N LEU A 6 20.44 -14.26 -8.19
CA LEU A 6 21.16 -14.73 -7.00
C LEU A 6 20.57 -16.07 -6.58
N GLU A 7 21.44 -17.00 -6.20
CA GLU A 7 21.02 -18.24 -5.56
C GLU A 7 20.59 -17.95 -4.12
N PHE A 8 19.42 -18.43 -3.73
CA PHE A 8 18.90 -18.27 -2.36
C PHE A 8 19.33 -19.43 -1.48
N HIS A 9 20.00 -19.14 -0.40
CA HIS A 9 20.24 -20.12 0.64
C HIS A 9 19.01 -20.26 1.54
N VAL A 10 18.36 -21.42 1.52
CA VAL A 10 17.12 -21.66 2.28
C VAL A 10 17.42 -22.37 3.60
N SER A 11 17.11 -21.73 4.72
CA SER A 11 17.21 -22.27 6.07
C SER A 11 15.82 -22.23 6.73
N VAL A 12 15.18 -23.37 6.80
CA VAL A 12 13.85 -23.45 7.44
C VAL A 12 13.97 -23.50 8.96
N THR A 13 12.95 -22.97 9.65
CA THR A 13 12.89 -23.01 11.11
C THR A 13 12.74 -24.45 11.61
N ALA A 14 13.45 -24.77 12.69
CA ALA A 14 13.29 -26.05 13.38
C ALA A 14 11.98 -26.14 14.20
N ASN A 15 11.33 -24.99 14.46
CA ASN A 15 10.12 -24.88 15.26
C ASN A 15 9.03 -24.11 14.49
N PRO A 16 8.46 -24.67 13.42
CA PRO A 16 7.38 -24.01 12.68
C PRO A 16 6.14 -23.87 13.56
N THR A 17 5.34 -22.85 13.30
CA THR A 17 4.06 -22.67 13.98
C THR A 17 3.18 -23.91 13.79
N PRO A 18 2.69 -24.56 14.87
CA PRO A 18 1.80 -25.72 14.77
C PRO A 18 0.57 -25.42 13.90
N VAL A 19 0.11 -26.43 13.17
CA VAL A 19 -0.99 -26.29 12.20
C VAL A 19 -2.23 -25.69 12.86
N GLU A 20 -2.62 -26.20 14.05
CA GLU A 20 -3.81 -25.73 14.77
C GLU A 20 -3.68 -24.26 15.20
N VAL A 21 -2.47 -23.83 15.57
CA VAL A 21 -2.19 -22.43 15.93
C VAL A 21 -2.27 -21.54 14.69
N ARG A 22 -1.68 -21.97 13.58
CA ARG A 22 -1.74 -21.25 12.30
C ARG A 22 -3.20 -21.11 11.82
N GLU A 23 -3.98 -22.19 11.83
CA GLU A 23 -5.40 -22.16 11.47
C GLU A 23 -6.20 -21.21 12.36
N SER A 24 -5.95 -21.19 13.65
CA SER A 24 -6.57 -20.24 14.58
C SER A 24 -6.21 -18.79 14.25
N ILE A 25 -4.95 -18.52 13.87
CA ILE A 25 -4.51 -17.19 13.43
C ILE A 25 -5.20 -16.81 12.10
N LEU A 26 -5.25 -17.73 11.14
CA LEU A 26 -5.85 -17.47 9.82
C LEU A 26 -7.37 -17.25 9.91
N ALA A 27 -8.04 -17.79 10.93
CA ALA A 27 -9.46 -17.52 11.17
C ALA A 27 -9.72 -16.07 11.64
N GLU A 28 -8.78 -15.44 12.36
CA GLU A 28 -8.91 -14.07 12.84
C GLU A 28 -7.54 -13.33 12.83
N PRO A 29 -6.95 -13.10 11.67
CA PRO A 29 -5.57 -12.66 11.58
C PRO A 29 -5.35 -11.20 12.03
N GLY A 30 -6.35 -10.32 11.94
CA GLY A 30 -6.15 -8.89 12.11
C GLY A 30 -5.32 -8.31 10.97
N PHE A 31 -4.53 -7.28 11.24
CA PHE A 31 -3.56 -6.71 10.29
C PHE A 31 -2.22 -6.43 10.99
N GLY A 32 -1.13 -6.99 10.48
CA GLY A 32 0.23 -6.76 10.99
C GLY A 32 0.49 -7.28 12.41
N LYS A 33 -0.38 -8.13 12.95
CA LYS A 33 -0.30 -8.65 14.32
C LYS A 33 0.50 -9.93 14.42
N TYR A 34 0.39 -10.78 13.42
CA TYR A 34 1.09 -12.05 13.33
C TYR A 34 1.98 -12.06 12.09
N HIS A 35 3.05 -12.84 12.13
CA HIS A 35 3.99 -13.00 11.03
C HIS A 35 4.12 -14.47 10.68
N THR A 36 4.55 -14.76 9.46
CA THR A 36 4.83 -16.12 9.03
C THR A 36 6.12 -16.64 9.65
N ASP A 37 6.43 -17.90 9.45
CA ASP A 37 7.57 -18.56 10.10
C ASP A 37 8.93 -18.13 9.54
N HIS A 38 8.96 -17.55 8.33
CA HIS A 38 10.22 -17.17 7.66
C HIS A 38 10.19 -15.73 7.13
N MET A 39 11.36 -15.25 6.76
CA MET A 39 11.59 -13.99 6.05
C MET A 39 12.70 -14.16 5.02
N VAL A 40 12.71 -13.31 4.00
CA VAL A 40 13.83 -13.20 3.07
C VAL A 40 14.77 -12.10 3.51
N SER A 41 16.06 -12.30 3.33
CA SER A 41 17.12 -11.30 3.57
C SER A 41 18.11 -11.30 2.41
N ILE A 42 18.40 -10.11 1.87
CA ILE A 42 19.38 -9.90 0.80
C ILE A 42 20.25 -8.71 1.23
N ASP A 43 21.56 -8.92 1.27
CA ASP A 43 22.50 -7.87 1.67
C ASP A 43 22.99 -7.10 0.43
N TYR A 44 23.39 -5.84 0.63
CA TYR A 44 24.05 -5.01 -0.38
C TYR A 44 25.27 -4.33 0.20
N THR A 45 26.34 -4.36 -0.55
CA THR A 45 27.51 -3.49 -0.34
C THR A 45 27.92 -2.86 -1.68
N VAL A 46 28.58 -1.70 -1.63
CA VAL A 46 29.05 -1.01 -2.85
C VAL A 46 29.96 -1.91 -3.70
N ASP A 47 30.82 -2.71 -3.06
CA ASP A 47 31.80 -3.55 -3.76
C ASP A 47 31.17 -4.82 -4.38
N ALA A 48 30.19 -5.43 -3.70
CA ALA A 48 29.59 -6.70 -4.12
C ALA A 48 28.24 -6.54 -4.85
N GLY A 49 27.61 -5.37 -4.76
CA GLY A 49 26.22 -5.20 -5.17
C GLY A 49 25.26 -5.98 -4.26
N TRP A 50 24.11 -6.38 -4.78
CA TRP A 50 23.19 -7.27 -4.08
C TRP A 50 23.78 -8.69 -4.03
N HIS A 51 23.82 -9.28 -2.82
CA HIS A 51 24.44 -10.59 -2.56
C HIS A 51 23.80 -11.25 -1.33
N ASN A 52 24.25 -12.48 -1.02
CA ASN A 52 23.87 -13.21 0.19
C ASN A 52 22.35 -13.33 0.38
N ALA A 53 21.65 -13.71 -0.71
CA ALA A 53 20.21 -13.93 -0.68
C ALA A 53 19.85 -15.16 0.15
N ARG A 54 18.96 -15.02 1.13
CA ARG A 54 18.60 -16.07 2.09
C ARG A 54 17.10 -16.06 2.35
N VAL A 55 16.55 -17.26 2.55
CA VAL A 55 15.31 -17.48 3.30
C VAL A 55 15.72 -17.99 4.68
N MET A 56 15.25 -17.36 5.73
CA MET A 56 15.63 -17.65 7.10
C MET A 56 14.43 -17.57 8.06
N PRO A 57 14.51 -18.17 9.26
CA PRO A 57 13.47 -18.01 10.27
C PRO A 57 13.17 -16.55 10.56
N TYR A 58 11.88 -16.22 10.69
CA TYR A 58 11.46 -14.88 11.13
C TYR A 58 11.93 -14.60 12.55
N GLY A 59 12.49 -13.44 12.78
CA GLY A 59 12.96 -13.03 14.09
C GLY A 59 13.55 -11.63 14.12
N PRO A 60 14.04 -11.19 15.28
CA PRO A 60 14.72 -9.91 15.43
C PRO A 60 15.92 -9.78 14.49
N ILE A 61 16.20 -8.57 14.05
CA ILE A 61 17.40 -8.20 13.31
C ILE A 61 18.35 -7.43 14.24
N GLU A 62 19.64 -7.70 14.13
CA GLU A 62 20.66 -6.94 14.85
C GLU A 62 21.12 -5.76 13.98
N LEU A 63 21.18 -4.58 14.58
CA LEU A 63 21.71 -3.35 13.99
C LEU A 63 22.65 -2.67 14.99
N ASP A 64 23.72 -2.10 14.47
CA ASP A 64 24.55 -1.20 15.27
C ASP A 64 23.71 0.02 15.70
N PRO A 65 23.81 0.53 16.94
CA PRO A 65 23.09 1.71 17.38
C PRO A 65 23.32 2.96 16.52
N SER A 66 24.43 3.04 15.80
CA SER A 66 24.75 4.11 14.86
C SER A 66 24.33 3.81 13.42
N ALA A 67 23.58 2.72 13.15
CA ALA A 67 23.11 2.41 11.81
C ALA A 67 22.30 3.59 11.24
N VAL A 68 22.65 4.01 10.02
CA VAL A 68 22.12 5.21 9.35
C VAL A 68 20.58 5.27 9.34
N VAL A 69 19.91 4.12 9.17
CA VAL A 69 18.45 4.06 9.18
C VAL A 69 17.84 4.55 10.50
N LEU A 70 18.47 4.31 11.64
CA LEU A 70 17.96 4.69 12.96
C LEU A 70 17.99 6.21 13.20
N HIS A 71 18.83 6.94 12.48
CA HIS A 71 19.04 8.38 12.66
C HIS A 71 18.46 9.21 11.52
N TYR A 72 18.53 8.72 10.27
CA TYR A 72 18.17 9.49 9.08
C TYR A 72 17.08 8.82 8.25
N ALA A 73 16.48 7.73 8.76
CA ALA A 73 15.38 7.01 8.13
C ALA A 73 15.65 6.68 6.65
N GLN A 74 16.91 6.36 6.28
CA GLN A 74 17.23 5.98 4.91
C GLN A 74 16.73 4.55 4.65
N GLU A 75 15.43 4.46 4.29
CA GLU A 75 14.72 3.23 4.00
C GLU A 75 13.59 3.47 2.98
N VAL A 76 13.13 2.41 2.34
CA VAL A 76 11.92 2.39 1.50
C VAL A 76 11.23 1.06 1.68
N PHE A 77 9.91 1.03 1.48
CA PHE A 77 9.14 -0.20 1.64
C PHE A 77 8.07 -0.36 0.57
N GLU A 78 7.56 -1.56 0.44
CA GLU A 78 6.44 -1.92 -0.39
C GLU A 78 5.38 -2.68 0.39
N GLY A 79 4.22 -2.82 -0.22
CA GLY A 79 3.13 -3.62 0.31
C GLY A 79 2.28 -4.17 -0.82
N LEU A 80 2.16 -5.48 -0.86
CA LEU A 80 1.34 -6.21 -1.80
C LEU A 80 0.72 -7.41 -1.09
N LYS A 81 -0.17 -8.12 -1.77
CA LYS A 81 -0.90 -9.25 -1.20
C LYS A 81 -0.72 -10.50 -2.05
N ALA A 82 -0.62 -11.64 -1.38
CA ALA A 82 -0.76 -12.94 -2.01
C ALA A 82 -2.15 -13.51 -1.71
N TYR A 83 -2.77 -14.09 -2.73
CA TYR A 83 -4.09 -14.70 -2.67
C TYR A 83 -3.99 -16.15 -3.10
N ARG A 84 -4.76 -17.03 -2.48
CA ARG A 84 -4.96 -18.39 -2.94
C ARG A 84 -6.22 -18.46 -3.79
N TRP A 85 -6.09 -18.93 -5.01
CA TRP A 85 -7.21 -19.20 -5.89
C TRP A 85 -7.84 -20.58 -5.59
N THR A 86 -9.02 -20.82 -6.13
CA THR A 86 -9.78 -22.07 -5.90
C THR A 86 -9.12 -23.32 -6.47
N ASP A 87 -8.25 -23.17 -7.46
CA ASP A 87 -7.42 -24.26 -8.03
C ASP A 87 -6.15 -24.53 -7.21
N GLY A 88 -5.91 -23.74 -6.17
CA GLY A 88 -4.77 -23.85 -5.26
C GLY A 88 -3.60 -22.93 -5.59
N GLU A 89 -3.56 -22.32 -6.77
CA GLU A 89 -2.48 -21.40 -7.16
C GLU A 89 -2.38 -20.21 -6.21
N ILE A 90 -1.14 -19.80 -5.93
CA ILE A 90 -0.88 -18.60 -5.14
C ILE A 90 -0.42 -17.49 -6.07
N VAL A 91 -1.16 -16.40 -6.08
CA VAL A 91 -0.96 -15.28 -7.00
C VAL A 91 -0.82 -13.96 -6.27
N SER A 92 -0.22 -12.97 -6.92
CA SER A 92 -0.14 -11.58 -6.45
C SER A 92 -0.59 -10.62 -7.53
N PHE A 93 -1.17 -9.50 -7.12
CA PHE A 93 -1.69 -8.48 -8.01
C PHE A 93 -0.60 -7.48 -8.37
N ARG A 94 -0.21 -7.39 -9.65
CA ARG A 94 0.76 -6.46 -10.24
C ARG A 94 2.09 -6.34 -9.47
N PRO A 95 2.75 -7.43 -9.08
CA PRO A 95 3.98 -7.35 -8.29
C PRO A 95 5.12 -6.67 -9.06
N GLU A 96 5.13 -6.69 -10.39
CA GLU A 96 6.08 -5.96 -11.24
C GLU A 96 5.94 -4.44 -11.07
N ALA A 97 4.71 -3.94 -10.91
CA ALA A 97 4.46 -2.53 -10.63
C ALA A 97 4.98 -2.14 -9.23
N ASN A 98 4.89 -3.04 -8.24
CA ASN A 98 5.50 -2.85 -6.93
C ASN A 98 7.04 -2.81 -7.02
N ALA A 99 7.66 -3.72 -7.77
CA ALA A 99 9.10 -3.72 -8.02
C ALA A 99 9.57 -2.40 -8.64
N ALA A 100 8.90 -1.95 -9.69
CA ALA A 100 9.21 -0.68 -10.36
C ALA A 100 9.04 0.53 -9.41
N ARG A 101 8.00 0.55 -8.57
CA ARG A 101 7.77 1.64 -7.60
C ARG A 101 8.81 1.59 -6.47
N MET A 102 9.22 0.41 -6.01
CA MET A 102 10.31 0.28 -5.02
C MET A 102 11.61 0.84 -5.57
N ARG A 103 11.96 0.56 -6.83
CA ARG A 103 13.14 1.16 -7.49
C ARG A 103 13.02 2.69 -7.56
N ALA A 104 11.86 3.23 -7.95
CA ALA A 104 11.64 4.67 -8.00
C ALA A 104 11.79 5.31 -6.60
N SER A 105 11.27 4.68 -5.56
CA SER A 105 11.43 5.11 -4.17
C SER A 105 12.90 5.04 -3.72
N ALA A 106 13.59 3.94 -4.02
CA ALA A 106 15.01 3.77 -3.71
C ALA A 106 15.86 4.85 -4.37
N ARG A 107 15.64 5.12 -5.66
CA ARG A 107 16.35 6.19 -6.41
C ARG A 107 16.14 7.55 -5.74
N ARG A 108 14.92 7.85 -5.27
CA ARG A 108 14.63 9.13 -4.60
C ARG A 108 15.38 9.29 -3.28
N LEU A 109 15.66 8.20 -2.57
CA LEU A 109 16.35 8.18 -1.29
C LEU A 109 17.86 7.86 -1.42
N ALA A 110 18.40 7.83 -2.65
CA ALA A 110 19.78 7.42 -2.92
C ALA A 110 20.12 6.05 -2.35
N ILE A 111 19.16 5.12 -2.41
CA ILE A 111 19.30 3.70 -2.05
C ILE A 111 19.57 2.92 -3.34
N PRO A 112 20.42 1.87 -3.33
CA PRO A 112 20.62 0.99 -4.48
C PRO A 112 19.30 0.36 -4.95
N GLU A 113 19.06 0.42 -6.26
CA GLU A 113 17.87 -0.20 -6.85
C GLU A 113 17.97 -1.72 -6.77
N LEU A 114 16.95 -2.36 -6.19
CA LEU A 114 16.81 -3.82 -6.25
C LEU A 114 16.29 -4.20 -7.64
N PRO A 115 16.94 -5.12 -8.39
CA PRO A 115 16.44 -5.59 -9.67
C PRO A 115 15.03 -6.19 -9.56
N ASP A 116 14.18 -5.95 -10.57
CA ASP A 116 12.79 -6.42 -10.57
C ASP A 116 12.70 -7.94 -10.44
N GLU A 117 13.58 -8.65 -11.15
CA GLU A 117 13.64 -10.12 -11.10
C GLU A 117 13.99 -10.61 -9.69
N LEU A 118 14.89 -9.92 -9.00
CA LEU A 118 15.28 -10.27 -7.64
C LEU A 118 14.18 -9.95 -6.63
N PHE A 119 13.44 -8.85 -6.85
CA PHE A 119 12.24 -8.52 -6.07
C PHE A 119 11.19 -9.63 -6.20
N ILE A 120 10.82 -10.01 -7.42
CA ILE A 120 9.81 -11.05 -7.68
C ILE A 120 10.27 -12.40 -7.13
N GLU A 121 11.52 -12.77 -7.36
CA GLU A 121 12.07 -14.03 -6.86
C GLU A 121 12.06 -14.08 -5.33
N SER A 122 12.34 -12.97 -4.65
CA SER A 122 12.27 -12.91 -3.18
C SER A 122 10.87 -13.22 -2.65
N LEU A 123 9.82 -12.80 -3.35
CA LEU A 123 8.45 -13.13 -3.00
C LEU A 123 8.16 -14.62 -3.21
N ARG A 124 8.61 -15.19 -4.36
CA ARG A 124 8.44 -16.62 -4.67
C ARG A 124 9.13 -17.50 -3.65
N GLN A 125 10.36 -17.16 -3.30
CA GLN A 125 11.14 -17.92 -2.31
C GLN A 125 10.48 -17.92 -0.92
N LEU A 126 9.87 -16.80 -0.51
CA LEU A 126 9.11 -16.76 0.74
C LEU A 126 7.84 -17.59 0.66
N ILE A 127 7.09 -17.49 -0.44
CA ILE A 127 5.86 -18.27 -0.65
C ILE A 127 6.16 -19.78 -0.76
N ALA A 128 7.30 -20.17 -1.34
CA ALA A 128 7.69 -21.58 -1.43
C ALA A 128 7.82 -22.25 -0.05
N VAL A 129 8.23 -21.52 0.98
CA VAL A 129 8.35 -22.05 2.37
C VAL A 129 7.12 -21.79 3.22
N ASP A 130 6.49 -20.62 3.05
CA ASP A 130 5.39 -20.14 3.90
C ASP A 130 4.03 -20.13 3.18
N GLY A 131 3.90 -20.79 2.04
CA GLY A 131 2.63 -20.84 1.29
C GLY A 131 1.44 -21.33 2.08
N ALA A 132 1.66 -22.16 3.11
CA ALA A 132 0.61 -22.61 4.02
C ALA A 132 -0.02 -21.47 4.87
N TRP A 133 0.62 -20.31 4.94
CA TRP A 133 0.11 -19.10 5.59
C TRP A 133 -0.80 -18.25 4.69
N VAL A 134 -0.87 -18.55 3.39
CA VAL A 134 -1.83 -17.88 2.50
C VAL A 134 -3.23 -18.40 2.80
N PRO A 135 -4.18 -17.53 3.25
CA PRO A 135 -5.52 -17.95 3.62
C PRO A 135 -6.24 -18.73 2.52
N ALA A 136 -7.19 -19.56 2.91
CA ALA A 136 -8.04 -20.28 1.97
C ALA A 136 -8.87 -19.33 1.10
N PRO A 137 -9.26 -19.73 -0.11
CA PRO A 137 -10.10 -18.91 -0.98
C PRO A 137 -11.52 -18.75 -0.41
N GLY A 138 -12.21 -17.67 -0.82
CA GLY A 138 -13.63 -17.44 -0.52
C GLY A 138 -13.90 -16.33 0.51
N GLY A 139 -12.92 -15.91 1.28
CA GLY A 139 -13.03 -14.77 2.21
C GLY A 139 -12.35 -13.49 1.68
N GLU A 140 -12.26 -12.47 2.52
CA GLU A 140 -11.51 -11.23 2.24
C GLU A 140 -10.05 -11.29 2.75
N GLU A 141 -9.68 -12.36 3.41
CA GLU A 141 -8.35 -12.59 3.95
C GLU A 141 -7.32 -12.74 2.84
N SER A 142 -6.08 -12.42 3.15
CA SER A 142 -4.93 -12.49 2.25
C SER A 142 -3.64 -12.62 3.05
N LEU A 143 -2.54 -12.98 2.40
CA LEU A 143 -1.22 -12.84 3.00
C LEU A 143 -0.61 -11.51 2.54
N TYR A 144 -0.40 -10.58 3.47
CA TYR A 144 0.25 -9.32 3.19
C TYR A 144 1.77 -9.50 3.17
N LEU A 145 2.41 -9.11 2.07
CA LEU A 145 3.85 -9.16 1.86
C LEU A 145 4.43 -7.76 2.06
N ARG A 146 5.51 -7.65 2.85
CA ARG A 146 6.18 -6.40 3.18
C ARG A 146 7.67 -6.46 2.80
N PRO A 147 8.01 -6.19 1.52
CA PRO A 147 9.39 -5.90 1.13
C PRO A 147 9.82 -4.53 1.64
N PHE A 148 11.06 -4.41 2.13
CA PHE A 148 11.64 -3.11 2.50
C PHE A 148 13.16 -3.15 2.43
N ILE A 149 13.77 -2.01 2.11
CA ILE A 149 15.22 -1.84 2.05
C ILE A 149 15.60 -0.75 3.05
N PHE A 150 16.64 -0.98 3.82
CA PHE A 150 17.11 0.01 4.79
C PHE A 150 18.64 -0.02 4.89
N ALA A 151 19.21 1.15 5.23
CA ALA A 151 20.64 1.31 5.43
C ALA A 151 21.10 0.64 6.72
N THR A 152 22.10 -0.24 6.64
CA THR A 152 22.68 -0.97 7.78
C THR A 152 24.03 -0.43 8.21
N GLU A 153 24.69 0.39 7.36
CA GLU A 153 26.02 0.95 7.65
C GLU A 153 26.02 1.74 8.96
N PRO A 154 26.96 1.46 9.89
CA PRO A 154 27.17 2.27 11.06
C PRO A 154 27.77 3.65 10.71
N GLY A 155 27.23 4.73 11.27
CA GLY A 155 27.77 6.07 11.06
C GLY A 155 26.78 7.18 11.36
N LEU A 156 27.27 8.34 11.78
CA LEU A 156 26.47 9.53 12.08
C LEU A 156 26.63 10.64 11.03
N GLY A 157 27.34 10.37 9.93
CA GLY A 157 27.47 11.32 8.82
C GLY A 157 26.24 11.31 7.92
N VAL A 158 25.74 12.50 7.56
CA VAL A 158 24.58 12.64 6.66
C VAL A 158 25.04 12.48 5.21
N ARG A 159 25.01 11.27 4.71
CA ARG A 159 25.30 10.89 3.32
C ARG A 159 24.57 9.58 2.98
N PRO A 160 24.43 9.23 1.68
CA PRO A 160 23.97 7.89 1.32
C PRO A 160 24.89 6.82 1.92
N ALA A 161 24.29 5.77 2.48
CA ALA A 161 25.04 4.64 3.04
C ALA A 161 25.68 3.79 1.93
N ASN A 162 26.67 2.99 2.28
CA ASN A 162 27.31 2.02 1.38
C ASN A 162 26.83 0.58 1.62
N GLU A 163 26.09 0.35 2.71
CA GLU A 163 25.59 -0.96 3.09
C GLU A 163 24.08 -0.90 3.37
N TYR A 164 23.36 -1.85 2.78
CA TYR A 164 21.90 -1.95 2.91
C TYR A 164 21.51 -3.41 3.08
N ARG A 165 20.29 -3.59 3.57
CA ARG A 165 19.61 -4.87 3.59
C ARG A 165 18.21 -4.75 3.04
N CYS A 166 17.85 -5.66 2.15
CA CYS A 166 16.47 -5.89 1.75
C CYS A 166 15.91 -7.05 2.57
N LEU A 167 14.75 -6.83 3.18
CA LEU A 167 13.98 -7.89 3.84
C LEU A 167 12.61 -8.01 3.18
N VAL A 168 12.09 -9.24 3.14
CA VAL A 168 10.69 -9.51 2.83
C VAL A 168 10.11 -10.32 3.97
N MET A 169 9.11 -9.78 4.63
CA MET A 169 8.33 -10.48 5.65
C MET A 169 6.87 -10.59 5.22
N ALA A 170 6.13 -11.51 5.81
CA ALA A 170 4.74 -11.71 5.51
C ALA A 170 3.88 -11.76 6.78
N SER A 171 2.62 -11.32 6.65
CA SER A 171 1.66 -11.26 7.74
C SER A 171 0.28 -11.63 7.20
N PRO A 172 -0.43 -12.62 7.75
CA PRO A 172 -1.81 -12.85 7.38
C PRO A 172 -2.65 -11.63 7.74
N ALA A 173 -3.51 -11.23 6.83
CA ALA A 173 -4.35 -10.05 6.94
C ALA A 173 -5.82 -10.43 6.76
N GLY A 174 -6.65 -10.01 7.69
CA GLY A 174 -8.09 -10.19 7.63
C GLY A 174 -8.79 -9.16 6.74
N ALA A 175 -10.11 -9.25 6.69
CA ALA A 175 -10.93 -8.20 6.11
C ALA A 175 -10.62 -6.86 6.79
N TYR A 176 -10.40 -5.82 5.99
CA TYR A 176 -10.13 -4.48 6.52
C TYR A 176 -11.28 -3.95 7.37
N PHE A 177 -12.49 -4.26 6.97
CA PHE A 177 -13.71 -3.93 7.72
C PHE A 177 -14.35 -5.19 8.32
N LYS A 178 -14.25 -5.39 9.62
CA LYS A 178 -15.02 -6.42 10.32
C LYS A 178 -16.51 -6.08 10.24
N GLY A 179 -17.30 -6.98 9.63
CA GLY A 179 -18.75 -6.81 9.51
C GLY A 179 -19.24 -6.03 8.29
N GLY A 180 -18.43 -5.99 7.21
CA GLY A 180 -18.76 -5.36 5.93
C GLY A 180 -18.19 -3.96 5.79
N ILE A 181 -18.27 -3.43 4.57
CA ILE A 181 -17.70 -2.13 4.23
C ILE A 181 -18.46 -1.03 4.98
N LYS A 182 -17.72 -0.23 5.74
CA LYS A 182 -18.25 0.94 6.43
C LYS A 182 -17.57 2.19 5.88
N PRO A 183 -18.35 3.19 5.47
CA PRO A 183 -17.77 4.47 5.11
C PRO A 183 -17.07 5.10 6.30
N VAL A 184 -15.95 5.76 6.03
CA VAL A 184 -15.14 6.43 7.05
C VAL A 184 -15.45 7.92 7.12
N SER A 185 -15.23 8.48 8.30
CA SER A 185 -15.18 9.91 8.55
C SER A 185 -13.74 10.41 8.43
N VAL A 186 -13.57 11.61 7.87
CA VAL A 186 -12.24 12.16 7.62
C VAL A 186 -12.06 13.55 8.21
N TRP A 187 -10.86 13.81 8.75
CA TRP A 187 -10.41 15.11 9.19
C TRP A 187 -9.61 15.81 8.09
N LEU A 188 -10.06 16.97 7.65
CA LEU A 188 -9.34 17.78 6.68
C LEU A 188 -8.23 18.55 7.40
N SER A 189 -6.99 18.19 7.18
CA SER A 189 -5.84 18.84 7.82
C SER A 189 -5.48 20.13 7.10
N THR A 190 -5.69 21.28 7.76
CA THR A 190 -5.29 22.59 7.28
C THR A 190 -3.96 23.05 7.89
N GLU A 191 -3.52 22.44 8.97
CA GLU A 191 -2.30 22.78 9.72
C GLU A 191 -1.08 22.00 9.22
N TYR A 192 -1.22 20.68 9.10
CA TYR A 192 -0.13 19.79 8.70
C TYR A 192 -0.26 19.34 7.26
N VAL A 193 0.88 19.05 6.62
CA VAL A 193 0.96 18.45 5.27
C VAL A 193 1.68 17.12 5.33
N ARG A 194 1.32 16.22 4.45
CA ARG A 194 1.99 14.93 4.28
C ARG A 194 3.34 15.06 3.58
N ALA A 195 3.36 15.87 2.52
CA ALA A 195 4.50 16.06 1.64
C ALA A 195 4.43 17.41 0.92
N CYS A 196 5.49 17.77 0.20
CA CYS A 196 5.54 18.99 -0.60
C CYS A 196 6.20 18.72 -1.96
N PRO A 197 5.99 19.58 -2.95
CA PRO A 197 6.70 19.52 -4.23
C PRO A 197 8.23 19.52 -4.03
N GLY A 198 8.93 18.60 -4.72
CA GLY A 198 10.37 18.40 -4.55
C GLY A 198 10.76 17.59 -3.30
N GLY A 199 9.81 17.28 -2.43
CA GLY A 199 10.00 16.41 -1.27
C GLY A 199 9.98 14.92 -1.61
N THR A 200 9.60 14.09 -0.66
CA THR A 200 9.62 12.61 -0.77
C THR A 200 8.25 11.97 -0.98
N GLY A 201 7.21 12.78 -1.24
CA GLY A 201 5.82 12.31 -1.27
C GLY A 201 5.54 11.20 -2.28
N ALA A 202 6.21 11.24 -3.44
CA ALA A 202 6.10 10.20 -4.47
C ALA A 202 6.90 8.92 -4.17
N ALA A 203 7.73 8.90 -3.12
CA ALA A 203 8.45 7.72 -2.66
C ALA A 203 7.66 7.02 -1.53
N LYS A 204 7.70 5.70 -1.51
CA LYS A 204 7.13 4.92 -0.41
C LYS A 204 8.18 4.78 0.69
N PHE A 205 8.21 5.76 1.58
CA PHE A 205 9.26 6.07 2.53
C PHE A 205 8.67 6.33 3.92
N GLY A 206 9.20 5.71 4.96
CA GLY A 206 8.66 5.78 6.32
C GLY A 206 8.62 7.18 6.92
N GLY A 207 9.53 8.07 6.51
CA GLY A 207 9.51 9.47 6.93
C GLY A 207 8.22 10.21 6.56
N ASN A 208 7.58 9.89 5.41
CA ASN A 208 6.28 10.44 5.05
C ASN A 208 5.18 9.98 6.01
N TYR A 209 5.30 8.77 6.55
CA TYR A 209 4.34 8.23 7.52
C TYR A 209 4.57 8.79 8.92
N ALA A 210 5.81 8.91 9.36
CA ALA A 210 6.14 9.53 10.64
C ALA A 210 5.61 10.98 10.73
N ALA A 211 5.76 11.76 9.66
CA ALA A 211 5.23 13.12 9.57
C ALA A 211 3.69 13.19 9.67
N SER A 212 2.98 12.10 9.40
CA SER A 212 1.52 12.05 9.42
C SER A 212 0.92 11.80 10.82
N LEU A 213 1.72 11.35 11.80
CA LEU A 213 1.20 10.82 13.07
C LEU A 213 0.46 11.87 13.91
N VAL A 214 0.95 13.09 13.96
CA VAL A 214 0.30 14.17 14.74
C VAL A 214 -1.08 14.52 14.17
N ALA A 215 -1.21 14.62 12.85
CA ALA A 215 -2.49 14.90 12.21
C ALA A 215 -3.47 13.71 12.31
N GLN A 216 -2.93 12.49 12.33
CA GLN A 216 -3.74 11.29 12.58
C GLN A 216 -4.28 11.30 14.03
N ALA A 217 -3.49 11.73 15.01
CA ALA A 217 -3.96 11.91 16.38
C ALA A 217 -5.05 12.99 16.46
N GLN A 218 -4.86 14.14 15.77
CA GLN A 218 -5.90 15.18 15.69
C GLN A 218 -7.21 14.66 15.07
N ALA A 219 -7.11 13.82 14.01
CA ALA A 219 -8.30 13.21 13.42
C ALA A 219 -9.05 12.36 14.44
N ALA A 220 -8.34 11.51 15.18
CA ALA A 220 -8.92 10.68 16.24
C ALA A 220 -9.57 11.51 17.36
N ASP A 221 -8.93 12.59 17.80
CA ASP A 221 -9.45 13.51 18.81
C ASP A 221 -10.74 14.21 18.35
N ASN A 222 -10.91 14.40 17.04
CA ASN A 222 -12.12 14.94 16.41
C ASN A 222 -13.15 13.86 16.01
N GLY A 223 -12.93 12.61 16.42
CA GLY A 223 -13.82 11.49 16.13
C GLY A 223 -13.83 11.10 14.65
N CYS A 224 -12.72 11.31 13.94
CA CYS A 224 -12.52 10.92 12.56
C CYS A 224 -11.59 9.70 12.45
N ASP A 225 -11.86 8.87 11.45
CA ASP A 225 -11.11 7.63 11.22
C ASP A 225 -9.77 7.88 10.50
N GLN A 226 -9.72 8.91 9.65
CA GLN A 226 -8.58 9.21 8.80
C GLN A 226 -8.40 10.72 8.59
N VAL A 227 -7.21 11.08 8.10
CA VAL A 227 -6.84 12.45 7.73
C VAL A 227 -6.90 12.60 6.20
N VAL A 228 -7.45 13.70 5.70
CA VAL A 228 -7.28 14.15 4.31
C VAL A 228 -6.23 15.26 4.26
N TRP A 229 -5.27 15.09 3.37
CA TRP A 229 -4.16 16.00 3.16
C TRP A 229 -4.48 17.02 2.08
N LEU A 230 -4.04 18.25 2.32
CA LEU A 230 -4.04 19.32 1.33
C LEU A 230 -2.62 19.60 0.83
N ASP A 231 -2.52 20.19 -0.35
CA ASP A 231 -1.27 20.61 -0.94
C ASP A 231 -0.48 21.55 -0.01
N ALA A 232 0.83 21.46 -0.03
CA ALA A 232 1.70 22.21 0.88
C ALA A 232 1.79 23.71 0.57
N ALA A 233 1.50 24.11 -0.67
CA ALA A 233 1.68 25.49 -1.13
C ALA A 233 0.50 26.38 -0.80
N GLU A 234 -0.71 25.93 -1.13
CA GLU A 234 -1.93 26.74 -1.03
C GLU A 234 -2.87 26.27 0.08
N ARG A 235 -2.69 25.04 0.61
CA ARG A 235 -3.59 24.39 1.58
C ARG A 235 -5.03 24.34 1.09
N ARG A 236 -5.20 24.08 -0.16
CA ARG A 236 -6.44 24.23 -0.90
C ARG A 236 -6.83 23.02 -1.71
N TYR A 237 -5.85 22.34 -2.29
CA TYR A 237 -6.11 21.20 -3.17
C TYR A 237 -5.95 19.89 -2.42
N VAL A 238 -6.95 19.01 -2.57
CA VAL A 238 -6.94 17.68 -1.97
C VAL A 238 -5.84 16.84 -2.61
N GLU A 239 -5.07 16.13 -1.79
CA GLU A 239 -4.02 15.22 -2.25
C GLU A 239 -4.35 13.76 -1.94
N GLU A 240 -4.28 13.34 -0.69
CA GLU A 240 -4.45 11.95 -0.27
C GLU A 240 -5.25 11.84 1.04
N MET A 241 -5.75 10.65 1.36
CA MET A 241 -6.35 10.30 2.64
C MET A 241 -5.46 9.30 3.39
N GLY A 242 -4.85 9.73 4.50
CA GLY A 242 -3.84 8.93 5.19
C GLY A 242 -2.69 8.56 4.24
N GLY A 243 -2.56 7.30 3.87
CA GLY A 243 -1.63 6.80 2.85
C GLY A 243 -2.35 6.21 1.64
N MET A 244 -3.52 6.71 1.28
CA MET A 244 -4.39 6.22 0.20
C MET A 244 -4.74 7.34 -0.77
N ASN A 245 -4.85 7.02 -2.06
CA ASN A 245 -5.31 7.96 -3.07
C ASN A 245 -6.83 8.12 -3.01
N LEU A 246 -7.35 9.30 -3.36
CA LEU A 246 -8.78 9.63 -3.35
C LEU A 246 -9.36 9.67 -4.76
N PHE A 247 -10.64 9.30 -4.85
CA PHE A 247 -11.50 9.45 -6.03
C PHE A 247 -12.81 10.13 -5.65
N PHE A 248 -13.33 10.91 -6.58
CA PHE A 248 -14.57 11.65 -6.48
C PHE A 248 -15.46 11.24 -7.65
N VAL A 249 -16.67 10.81 -7.38
CA VAL A 249 -17.67 10.44 -8.39
C VAL A 249 -18.64 11.61 -8.57
N PHE A 250 -18.73 12.10 -9.79
CA PHE A 250 -19.66 13.13 -10.19
C PHE A 250 -20.82 12.52 -10.98
N GLY A 251 -22.05 12.77 -10.55
CA GLY A 251 -23.24 12.20 -11.15
C GLY A 251 -23.49 10.75 -10.72
N THR A 252 -24.40 10.05 -11.40
CA THR A 252 -24.86 8.70 -11.03
C THR A 252 -24.96 7.79 -12.25
N GLY A 253 -24.98 6.47 -12.01
CA GLY A 253 -25.18 5.45 -13.04
C GLY A 253 -24.17 5.53 -14.18
N GLY A 254 -24.57 5.17 -15.39
CA GLY A 254 -23.69 5.13 -16.58
C GLY A 254 -23.18 6.49 -17.07
N SER A 255 -23.69 7.60 -16.55
CA SER A 255 -23.19 8.95 -16.84
C SER A 255 -22.23 9.49 -15.80
N ALA A 256 -21.88 8.69 -14.78
CA ALA A 256 -20.95 9.08 -13.75
C ALA A 256 -19.55 9.35 -14.34
N ARG A 257 -18.86 10.31 -13.72
CA ARG A 257 -17.47 10.65 -14.05
C ARG A 257 -16.63 10.55 -12.80
N LEU A 258 -15.49 9.89 -12.92
CA LEU A 258 -14.52 9.77 -11.84
C LEU A 258 -13.43 10.83 -11.98
N VAL A 259 -13.13 11.50 -10.87
CA VAL A 259 -12.04 12.50 -10.79
C VAL A 259 -11.12 12.09 -9.66
N THR A 260 -9.81 12.14 -9.90
CA THR A 260 -8.80 11.89 -8.87
C THR A 260 -7.73 13.00 -8.91
N PRO A 261 -7.13 13.36 -7.77
CA PRO A 261 -6.02 14.29 -7.76
C PRO A 261 -4.89 13.86 -8.70
N GLU A 262 -4.40 14.81 -9.49
CA GLU A 262 -3.27 14.59 -10.39
C GLU A 262 -1.97 14.33 -9.58
N LEU A 263 -1.06 13.56 -10.15
CA LEU A 263 0.23 13.25 -9.50
C LEU A 263 1.15 14.48 -9.60
N SER A 264 1.25 15.22 -8.52
CA SER A 264 2.05 16.47 -8.42
C SER A 264 3.51 16.25 -7.97
N GLY A 265 3.89 15.00 -7.68
CA GLY A 265 5.18 14.66 -7.06
C GLY A 265 5.12 14.66 -5.52
N SER A 266 4.06 15.18 -4.90
CA SER A 266 3.76 15.03 -3.47
C SER A 266 2.86 13.84 -3.16
N LEU A 267 2.14 13.32 -4.15
CA LEU A 267 1.31 12.12 -4.02
C LEU A 267 2.08 10.85 -4.40
N LEU A 268 1.76 9.75 -3.69
CA LEU A 268 2.26 8.43 -4.08
C LEU A 268 1.52 7.94 -5.34
N PRO A 269 2.23 7.51 -6.41
CA PRO A 269 1.61 6.86 -7.56
C PRO A 269 1.09 5.46 -7.15
N GLY A 270 -0.19 5.42 -6.72
CA GLY A 270 -0.81 4.22 -6.21
C GLY A 270 -1.07 3.19 -7.31
N ILE A 271 -0.67 1.93 -7.10
CA ILE A 271 -0.93 0.84 -8.05
C ILE A 271 -2.43 0.55 -8.11
N THR A 272 -3.11 0.56 -6.96
CA THR A 272 -4.57 0.45 -6.91
C THR A 272 -5.24 1.62 -7.64
N ARG A 273 -4.75 2.85 -7.45
CA ARG A 273 -5.24 4.03 -8.17
C ARG A 273 -5.14 3.86 -9.70
N ASP A 274 -3.98 3.47 -10.18
CA ASP A 274 -3.73 3.25 -11.61
C ASP A 274 -4.64 2.14 -12.18
N SER A 275 -4.82 1.06 -11.44
CA SER A 275 -5.73 -0.03 -11.82
C SER A 275 -7.20 0.43 -11.85
N LEU A 276 -7.63 1.27 -10.90
CA LEU A 276 -9.01 1.78 -10.86
C LEU A 276 -9.30 2.77 -11.98
N LEU A 277 -8.34 3.58 -12.41
CA LEU A 277 -8.46 4.43 -13.61
C LEU A 277 -8.73 3.57 -14.85
N GLN A 278 -8.01 2.45 -14.99
CA GLN A 278 -8.22 1.52 -16.11
C GLN A 278 -9.58 0.82 -16.01
N LEU A 279 -9.93 0.26 -14.85
CA LEU A 279 -11.21 -0.43 -14.66
C LEU A 279 -12.42 0.49 -14.85
N ALA A 280 -12.30 1.74 -14.40
CA ALA A 280 -13.35 2.75 -14.63
C ALA A 280 -13.51 3.07 -16.13
N THR A 281 -12.39 3.17 -16.86
CA THR A 281 -12.41 3.36 -18.33
C THR A 281 -13.04 2.15 -19.03
N ASP A 282 -12.68 0.93 -18.64
CA ASP A 282 -13.24 -0.31 -19.20
C ASP A 282 -14.75 -0.43 -18.95
N ALA A 283 -15.21 0.07 -17.80
CA ALA A 283 -16.62 0.15 -17.45
C ALA A 283 -17.39 1.28 -18.20
N GLY A 284 -16.68 2.08 -19.02
CA GLY A 284 -17.27 3.17 -19.81
C GLY A 284 -17.42 4.49 -19.06
N PHE A 285 -16.86 4.62 -17.85
CA PHE A 285 -16.87 5.90 -17.15
C PHE A 285 -15.83 6.87 -17.72
N ALA A 286 -16.18 8.14 -17.78
CA ALA A 286 -15.19 9.19 -18.02
C ALA A 286 -14.28 9.34 -16.79
N VAL A 287 -12.96 9.37 -16.99
CA VAL A 287 -11.97 9.54 -15.94
C VAL A 287 -11.16 10.82 -16.17
N GLU A 288 -10.85 11.52 -15.09
CA GLU A 288 -10.12 12.78 -15.13
C GLU A 288 -9.12 12.86 -13.98
N GLU A 289 -7.88 13.22 -14.29
CA GLU A 289 -6.84 13.52 -13.32
C GLU A 289 -6.62 15.02 -13.26
N ARG A 290 -6.99 15.67 -12.16
CA ARG A 290 -6.85 17.11 -11.96
C ARG A 290 -6.77 17.50 -10.49
N LYS A 291 -6.40 18.72 -10.22
CA LYS A 291 -6.56 19.31 -8.89
C LYS A 291 -8.04 19.38 -8.49
N ILE A 292 -8.32 19.10 -7.23
CA ILE A 292 -9.65 19.21 -6.62
C ILE A 292 -9.55 20.19 -5.47
N ASP A 293 -10.25 21.31 -5.61
CA ASP A 293 -10.34 22.34 -4.59
C ASP A 293 -11.28 21.90 -3.45
N VAL A 294 -10.91 22.14 -2.20
CA VAL A 294 -11.75 21.80 -1.03
C VAL A 294 -13.10 22.51 -1.09
N GLY A 295 -13.12 23.79 -1.49
CA GLY A 295 -14.36 24.54 -1.64
C GLY A 295 -15.25 24.00 -2.79
N GLU A 296 -14.62 23.51 -3.88
CA GLU A 296 -15.33 22.76 -4.92
C GLU A 296 -15.96 21.50 -4.35
N TRP A 297 -15.17 20.70 -3.60
CA TRP A 297 -15.65 19.48 -2.97
C TRP A 297 -16.89 19.75 -2.11
N GLN A 298 -16.76 20.65 -1.14
CA GLN A 298 -17.85 20.99 -0.23
C GLN A 298 -19.11 21.49 -0.97
N LYS A 299 -18.93 22.45 -1.89
CA LYS A 299 -20.05 23.03 -2.66
C LYS A 299 -20.76 21.99 -3.53
N LYS A 300 -20.01 21.15 -4.22
CA LYS A 300 -20.58 20.14 -5.12
C LYS A 300 -21.15 18.94 -4.40
N ALA A 301 -20.63 18.57 -3.24
CA ALA A 301 -21.26 17.58 -2.37
C ALA A 301 -22.61 18.10 -1.86
N ALA A 302 -22.67 19.34 -1.39
CA ALA A 302 -23.92 19.96 -0.93
C ALA A 302 -24.97 20.12 -2.07
N ALA A 303 -24.52 20.31 -3.30
CA ALA A 303 -25.39 20.37 -4.48
C ALA A 303 -25.81 19.00 -5.03
N GLY A 304 -25.30 17.90 -4.48
CA GLY A 304 -25.53 16.54 -4.98
C GLY A 304 -24.86 16.24 -6.33
N GLU A 305 -23.89 17.06 -6.76
CA GLU A 305 -23.08 16.83 -7.96
C GLU A 305 -21.98 15.80 -7.71
N ILE A 306 -21.31 15.86 -6.54
CA ILE A 306 -20.42 14.79 -6.05
C ILE A 306 -21.29 13.84 -5.24
N THR A 307 -21.45 12.65 -5.74
CA THR A 307 -22.37 11.63 -5.20
C THR A 307 -21.64 10.59 -4.36
N GLU A 308 -20.36 10.33 -4.65
CA GLU A 308 -19.53 9.37 -3.93
C GLU A 308 -18.11 9.90 -3.81
N VAL A 309 -17.45 9.56 -2.71
CA VAL A 309 -16.00 9.74 -2.51
C VAL A 309 -15.45 8.48 -1.92
N PHE A 310 -14.31 8.04 -2.41
CA PHE A 310 -13.62 6.89 -1.85
C PHE A 310 -12.10 7.03 -1.91
N ALA A 311 -11.43 6.37 -0.98
CA ALA A 311 -9.99 6.19 -1.01
C ALA A 311 -9.63 4.78 -1.46
N CYS A 312 -8.43 4.61 -2.04
CA CYS A 312 -7.95 3.30 -2.48
C CYS A 312 -6.49 3.05 -2.11
N GLY A 313 -6.19 1.79 -1.82
CA GLY A 313 -4.84 1.33 -1.50
C GLY A 313 -4.79 -0.18 -1.32
N THR A 314 -3.58 -0.74 -1.22
CA THR A 314 -3.40 -2.20 -1.15
C THR A 314 -4.09 -2.83 0.07
N ALA A 315 -4.00 -2.21 1.24
CA ALA A 315 -4.53 -2.80 2.48
C ALA A 315 -6.06 -2.82 2.49
N ALA A 316 -6.68 -1.67 2.27
CA ALA A 316 -8.13 -1.46 2.36
C ALA A 316 -8.87 -1.70 1.04
N VAL A 317 -8.15 -1.87 -0.07
CA VAL A 317 -8.66 -1.96 -1.45
C VAL A 317 -9.39 -0.67 -1.84
N ILE A 318 -10.66 -0.52 -1.47
CA ILE A 318 -11.46 0.70 -1.60
C ILE A 318 -12.18 0.96 -0.28
N THR A 319 -12.12 2.20 0.18
CA THR A 319 -12.75 2.69 1.41
C THR A 319 -13.65 3.88 1.08
N PRO A 320 -14.99 3.74 1.16
CA PRO A 320 -15.90 4.87 0.98
C PRO A 320 -15.69 5.93 2.05
N VAL A 321 -15.88 7.21 1.68
CA VAL A 321 -15.86 8.37 2.59
C VAL A 321 -17.27 8.90 2.70
N SER A 322 -17.78 9.04 3.93
CA SER A 322 -19.13 9.53 4.20
C SER A 322 -19.17 10.94 4.76
N HIS A 323 -18.22 11.28 5.61
CA HIS A 323 -18.28 12.49 6.39
C HIS A 323 -16.92 13.19 6.42
N VAL A 324 -16.94 14.50 6.25
CA VAL A 324 -15.74 15.36 6.24
C VAL A 324 -15.88 16.39 7.32
N LYS A 325 -14.89 16.46 8.22
CA LYS A 325 -14.78 17.48 9.27
C LYS A 325 -13.51 18.29 9.09
N SER A 326 -13.58 19.54 9.49
CA SER A 326 -12.45 20.46 9.58
C SER A 326 -12.63 21.42 10.74
N ALA A 327 -11.66 22.29 10.99
CA ALA A 327 -11.80 23.38 11.96
C ALA A 327 -12.92 24.37 11.58
N ASP A 328 -13.26 24.48 10.29
CA ASP A 328 -14.24 25.44 9.77
C ASP A 328 -15.67 24.88 9.65
N GLY A 329 -15.86 23.58 9.93
CA GLY A 329 -17.16 22.92 9.85
C GLY A 329 -17.10 21.51 9.31
N GLU A 330 -18.28 20.96 8.97
CA GLU A 330 -18.43 19.59 8.52
C GLU A 330 -19.47 19.47 7.41
N PHE A 331 -19.37 18.43 6.59
CA PHE A 331 -20.40 18.09 5.59
C PHE A 331 -20.39 16.59 5.31
N THR A 332 -21.51 16.10 4.78
CA THR A 332 -21.72 14.69 4.44
C THR A 332 -21.74 14.50 2.92
N ILE A 333 -21.23 13.38 2.45
CA ILE A 333 -21.31 12.98 1.04
C ILE A 333 -22.62 12.22 0.83
N ALA A 334 -23.48 12.74 -0.04
CA ALA A 334 -24.80 12.18 -0.30
C ALA A 334 -25.58 11.83 1.00
N ASP A 335 -26.01 10.59 1.14
CA ASP A 335 -26.68 10.08 2.36
C ASP A 335 -25.72 9.40 3.35
N GLY A 336 -24.42 9.40 3.07
CA GLY A 336 -23.40 8.77 3.89
C GLY A 336 -23.21 7.27 3.64
N SER A 337 -23.96 6.66 2.72
CA SER A 337 -23.83 5.24 2.36
C SER A 337 -22.74 5.00 1.31
N PRO A 338 -22.20 3.78 1.17
CA PRO A 338 -21.33 3.43 0.05
C PRO A 338 -22.05 3.59 -1.28
N GLY A 339 -21.43 4.29 -2.24
CA GLY A 339 -22.03 4.52 -3.54
C GLY A 339 -21.94 3.34 -4.50
N GLU A 340 -22.83 3.28 -5.49
CA GLU A 340 -22.92 2.16 -6.46
C GLU A 340 -21.66 2.03 -7.32
N VAL A 341 -21.07 3.15 -7.79
CA VAL A 341 -19.86 3.14 -8.61
C VAL A 341 -18.67 2.66 -7.80
N THR A 342 -18.54 3.13 -6.57
CA THR A 342 -17.50 2.71 -5.61
C THR A 342 -17.55 1.20 -5.39
N MET A 343 -18.75 0.66 -5.15
CA MET A 343 -18.93 -0.77 -4.88
C MET A 343 -18.69 -1.62 -6.12
N ALA A 344 -19.17 -1.20 -7.29
CA ALA A 344 -18.93 -1.91 -8.55
C ALA A 344 -17.43 -2.01 -8.89
N LEU A 345 -16.68 -0.92 -8.72
CA LEU A 345 -15.24 -0.92 -8.94
C LEU A 345 -14.51 -1.82 -7.93
N ARG A 346 -14.95 -1.80 -6.66
CA ARG A 346 -14.40 -2.68 -5.64
C ARG A 346 -14.63 -4.15 -5.97
N ASP A 347 -15.84 -4.51 -6.31
CA ASP A 347 -16.21 -5.89 -6.64
C ASP A 347 -15.43 -6.38 -7.87
N THR A 348 -15.28 -5.53 -8.88
CA THR A 348 -14.47 -5.85 -10.07
C THR A 348 -13.01 -6.09 -9.69
N LEU A 349 -12.39 -5.17 -8.94
CA LEU A 349 -10.98 -5.29 -8.54
C LEU A 349 -10.74 -6.52 -7.66
N THR A 350 -11.58 -6.72 -6.64
CA THR A 350 -11.46 -7.89 -5.74
C THR A 350 -11.77 -9.19 -6.47
N GLY A 351 -12.70 -9.18 -7.41
CA GLY A 351 -13.01 -10.33 -8.25
C GLY A 351 -11.82 -10.77 -9.09
N ILE A 352 -11.09 -9.83 -9.70
CA ILE A 352 -9.84 -10.12 -10.44
C ILE A 352 -8.78 -10.68 -9.49
N GLN A 353 -8.55 -10.02 -8.35
CA GLN A 353 -7.55 -10.45 -7.37
C GLN A 353 -7.80 -11.86 -6.82
N ARG A 354 -9.06 -12.28 -6.74
CA ARG A 354 -9.48 -13.57 -6.17
C ARG A 354 -9.79 -14.64 -7.24
N GLY A 355 -9.63 -14.30 -8.51
CA GLY A 355 -9.86 -15.22 -9.63
C GLY A 355 -11.34 -15.53 -9.88
N THR A 356 -12.27 -14.74 -9.35
CA THR A 356 -13.70 -14.86 -9.62
C THR A 356 -14.14 -14.07 -10.85
N PHE A 357 -13.35 -13.09 -11.27
CA PHE A 357 -13.49 -12.34 -12.52
C PHE A 357 -12.26 -12.54 -13.39
N ALA A 358 -12.45 -12.47 -14.71
CA ALA A 358 -11.35 -12.61 -15.66
C ALA A 358 -10.34 -11.46 -15.52
N ASP A 359 -9.06 -11.81 -15.50
CA ASP A 359 -7.96 -10.85 -15.58
C ASP A 359 -7.66 -10.52 -17.05
N THR A 360 -8.35 -9.54 -17.60
CA THR A 360 -8.19 -9.11 -18.99
C THR A 360 -6.94 -8.28 -19.24
N HIS A 361 -6.26 -7.86 -18.19
CA HIS A 361 -5.05 -7.02 -18.24
C HIS A 361 -3.75 -7.79 -17.95
N GLY A 362 -3.83 -9.04 -17.54
CA GLY A 362 -2.65 -9.81 -17.13
C GLY A 362 -1.99 -9.25 -15.86
N TRP A 363 -2.78 -8.78 -14.91
CA TRP A 363 -2.30 -8.18 -13.67
C TRP A 363 -1.92 -9.19 -12.59
N MET A 364 -2.46 -10.41 -12.71
CA MET A 364 -2.19 -11.45 -11.72
C MET A 364 -0.95 -12.26 -12.11
N ALA A 365 0.02 -12.27 -11.23
CA ALA A 365 1.26 -13.03 -11.41
C ALA A 365 1.33 -14.20 -10.41
N ARG A 366 1.71 -15.37 -10.88
CA ARG A 366 1.90 -16.56 -10.07
C ARG A 366 3.17 -16.45 -9.22
N LEU A 367 3.06 -16.82 -7.94
CA LEU A 367 4.18 -16.80 -6.97
C LEU A 367 4.66 -18.21 -6.57
N ASP A 368 3.87 -19.26 -6.75
CA ASP A 368 4.20 -20.66 -6.44
C ASP A 368 4.75 -21.43 -7.64
#